data_3640ac08e76a27709f95eae0e374acc5
#
_entry.id   3640ac08e76a27709f95eae0e374acc5
#
_cell.length_a   1.000
_cell.length_b   1.000
_cell.length_c   1.000
_cell.angle_alpha   90.00
_cell.angle_beta   90.00
_cell.angle_gamma   90.00
#
_symmetry.space_group_name_H-M   'P 1'
#
loop_
_entity.id
_entity.type
_entity.pdbx_description
1 polymer ?
#
loop_
_entity_poly.entity_id
_entity_poly.type
_entity_poly.pdbx_seq_one_letter_code
_entity_poly.pdbx_strand_id
1 'polypeptide(L)'
;MFDSKTLIRSLPEEPGVYRMLDAAGQVLYVGKAKALKKRVASYFQKTNLSPRIRLMVGQVASVEVTATRSEAEALILENNLIKTLTPKFNILFRDDKSYPYIELSADACPRIAFHRGSFDKGARYFGPFPNSQAVRESIHLLQRIFLLRTCENSVYQNRSRPCLLHQIRRCSAPCVGLISAADYAADVRLAELFLKGRHGEVVDRLTEAMQSEADRLQFEKAATLRDQIRSLQNVLHRQYVESAREEDVDIVAAVADRGLLVINHAMVRGGRHLGDKAHFPQNAQECAPEDALLAFLEQHYADHPMPPRILLNLEVPDDWGATFAEAAGHAVSLQRPRNEMERAWLAVAERNARLAIEAQAMQK
;
A
#
# COMPACT_ATOMS: atom_id res chain seq x y z
N MET A 1 -24.85 -2.57 38.78
CA MET A 1 -23.91 -3.66 38.37
C MET A 1 -24.29 -4.06 36.96
N PHE A 2 -23.34 -4.07 36.02
CA PHE A 2 -23.59 -4.40 34.63
C PHE A 2 -24.05 -5.85 34.48
N ASP A 3 -25.28 -6.08 33.97
CA ASP A 3 -25.82 -7.42 33.75
C ASP A 3 -25.57 -7.90 32.31
N SER A 4 -24.44 -8.56 32.13
CA SER A 4 -24.02 -9.09 30.82
C SER A 4 -24.98 -10.18 30.29
N LYS A 5 -25.67 -10.92 31.16
CA LYS A 5 -26.57 -12.01 30.74
C LYS A 5 -27.84 -11.46 30.08
N THR A 6 -28.43 -10.43 30.67
CA THR A 6 -29.64 -9.78 30.13
C THR A 6 -29.28 -9.06 28.83
N LEU A 7 -28.11 -8.35 28.75
CA LEU A 7 -27.64 -7.73 27.53
C LEU A 7 -27.49 -8.75 26.41
N ILE A 8 -26.74 -9.83 26.62
CA ILE A 8 -26.46 -10.84 25.58
C ILE A 8 -27.75 -11.43 25.00
N ARG A 9 -28.81 -11.60 25.81
CA ARG A 9 -30.10 -12.09 25.32
C ARG A 9 -30.77 -11.13 24.34
N SER A 10 -30.60 -9.83 24.50
CA SER A 10 -31.22 -8.79 23.66
C SER A 10 -30.45 -8.50 22.37
N LEU A 11 -29.21 -9.01 22.22
CA LEU A 11 -28.40 -8.74 21.07
C LEU A 11 -28.85 -9.51 19.81
N PRO A 12 -28.78 -8.85 18.61
CA PRO A 12 -29.08 -9.51 17.34
C PRO A 12 -27.97 -10.51 16.96
N GLU A 13 -28.30 -11.46 16.10
CA GLU A 13 -27.34 -12.43 15.54
C GLU A 13 -26.73 -11.98 14.21
N GLU A 14 -27.07 -10.78 13.76
CA GLU A 14 -26.65 -10.16 12.50
C GLU A 14 -25.21 -9.64 12.58
N PRO A 15 -24.57 -9.39 11.41
CA PRO A 15 -23.31 -8.69 11.35
C PRO A 15 -23.44 -7.27 11.90
N GLY A 16 -22.37 -6.71 12.43
CA GLY A 16 -22.40 -5.35 12.91
C GLY A 16 -21.21 -4.95 13.75
N VAL A 17 -21.31 -3.77 14.33
CA VAL A 17 -20.28 -3.15 15.17
C VAL A 17 -20.81 -2.99 16.59
N TYR A 18 -19.98 -3.29 17.58
CA TYR A 18 -20.28 -3.08 19.01
C TYR A 18 -19.27 -2.09 19.61
N ARG A 19 -19.76 -1.29 20.53
CA ARG A 19 -18.98 -0.33 21.32
C ARG A 19 -19.13 -0.68 22.79
N MET A 20 -18.00 -0.85 23.49
CA MET A 20 -17.95 -1.06 24.93
C MET A 20 -17.66 0.25 25.62
N LEU A 21 -18.50 0.65 26.57
CA LEU A 21 -18.42 1.94 27.26
C LEU A 21 -18.19 1.73 28.76
N ASP A 22 -17.49 2.67 29.37
CA ASP A 22 -17.32 2.74 30.81
C ASP A 22 -18.54 3.42 31.51
N ALA A 23 -18.45 3.56 32.83
CA ALA A 23 -19.50 4.19 33.65
C ALA A 23 -19.69 5.69 33.37
N ALA A 24 -18.69 6.34 32.77
CA ALA A 24 -18.77 7.75 32.37
C ALA A 24 -19.30 7.91 30.92
N GLY A 25 -19.64 6.82 30.23
CA GLY A 25 -20.08 6.81 28.84
C GLY A 25 -18.96 6.97 27.82
N GLN A 26 -17.68 6.80 28.23
CA GLN A 26 -16.55 6.83 27.32
C GLN A 26 -16.37 5.50 26.60
N VAL A 27 -16.13 5.53 25.30
CA VAL A 27 -15.91 4.32 24.51
C VAL A 27 -14.53 3.75 24.83
N LEU A 28 -14.53 2.55 25.40
CA LEU A 28 -13.32 1.79 25.73
C LEU A 28 -12.79 1.01 24.53
N TYR A 29 -13.70 0.44 23.73
CA TYR A 29 -13.38 -0.46 22.63
C TYR A 29 -14.48 -0.45 21.58
N VAL A 30 -14.07 -0.54 20.32
CA VAL A 30 -14.95 -0.76 19.16
C VAL A 30 -14.51 -2.05 18.47
N GLY A 31 -15.46 -2.89 18.09
CA GLY A 31 -15.16 -4.12 17.36
C GLY A 31 -16.28 -4.52 16.41
N LYS A 32 -15.92 -5.19 15.31
CA LYS A 32 -16.88 -5.80 14.39
C LYS A 32 -17.20 -7.24 14.76
N ALA A 33 -18.33 -7.71 14.28
CA ALA A 33 -18.76 -9.09 14.43
C ALA A 33 -19.55 -9.56 13.22
N LYS A 34 -19.38 -10.82 12.83
CA LYS A 34 -20.23 -11.54 11.90
C LYS A 34 -21.59 -11.89 12.54
N ALA A 35 -21.58 -12.14 13.85
CA ALA A 35 -22.73 -12.37 14.69
C ALA A 35 -22.53 -11.63 16.02
N LEU A 36 -23.16 -10.47 16.17
CA LEU A 36 -22.99 -9.56 17.31
C LEU A 36 -23.16 -10.27 18.63
N LYS A 37 -24.27 -11.01 18.80
CA LYS A 37 -24.58 -11.76 20.03
C LYS A 37 -23.46 -12.72 20.42
N LYS A 38 -23.01 -13.55 19.48
CA LYS A 38 -21.95 -14.55 19.70
C LYS A 38 -20.60 -13.90 20.06
N ARG A 39 -20.26 -12.82 19.36
CA ARG A 39 -19.00 -12.11 19.59
C ARG A 39 -18.97 -11.40 20.93
N VAL A 40 -20.00 -10.63 21.25
CA VAL A 40 -20.08 -9.92 22.53
C VAL A 40 -20.14 -10.91 23.71
N ALA A 41 -20.92 -12.00 23.60
CA ALA A 41 -20.95 -13.03 24.60
C ALA A 41 -19.56 -13.63 24.89
N SER A 42 -18.70 -13.75 23.90
CA SER A 42 -17.36 -14.33 24.06
C SER A 42 -16.47 -13.57 25.04
N TYR A 43 -16.67 -12.27 25.22
CA TYR A 43 -15.92 -11.46 26.19
C TYR A 43 -16.31 -11.72 27.64
N PHE A 44 -17.57 -12.08 27.88
CA PHE A 44 -18.09 -12.26 29.24
C PHE A 44 -18.19 -13.73 29.66
N GLN A 45 -18.07 -14.65 28.72
CA GLN A 45 -18.19 -16.10 28.99
C GLN A 45 -16.84 -16.84 28.98
N LYS A 46 -15.82 -16.32 28.29
CA LYS A 46 -14.50 -16.95 28.22
C LYS A 46 -13.69 -16.66 29.49
N THR A 47 -13.06 -17.72 30.02
CA THR A 47 -12.16 -17.63 31.18
C THR A 47 -10.71 -17.24 30.81
N ASN A 48 -10.27 -17.57 29.59
CA ASN A 48 -8.91 -17.32 29.10
C ASN A 48 -8.88 -16.05 28.23
N LEU A 49 -9.08 -14.89 28.83
CA LEU A 49 -8.89 -13.60 28.20
C LEU A 49 -7.45 -13.11 28.40
N SER A 50 -6.87 -12.44 27.43
CA SER A 50 -5.60 -11.75 27.62
C SER A 50 -5.69 -10.73 28.76
N PRO A 51 -4.60 -10.40 29.45
CA PRO A 51 -4.60 -9.43 30.57
C PRO A 51 -5.25 -8.11 30.17
N ARG A 52 -4.95 -7.61 28.97
CA ARG A 52 -5.51 -6.39 28.41
C ARG A 52 -7.02 -6.45 28.22
N ILE A 53 -7.54 -7.52 27.62
CA ILE A 53 -8.99 -7.71 27.41
C ILE A 53 -9.69 -7.88 28.75
N ARG A 54 -9.09 -8.57 29.70
CA ARG A 54 -9.64 -8.72 31.06
C ARG A 54 -9.77 -7.36 31.76
N LEU A 55 -8.74 -6.52 31.65
CA LEU A 55 -8.76 -5.16 32.19
C LEU A 55 -9.86 -4.31 31.55
N MET A 56 -10.03 -4.42 30.22
CA MET A 56 -11.09 -3.74 29.48
C MET A 56 -12.48 -4.19 29.96
N VAL A 57 -12.73 -5.50 29.98
CA VAL A 57 -14.01 -6.07 30.37
C VAL A 57 -14.41 -5.67 31.81
N GLY A 58 -13.43 -5.55 32.71
CA GLY A 58 -13.64 -5.08 34.09
C GLY A 58 -14.09 -3.62 34.19
N GLN A 59 -13.89 -2.80 33.15
CA GLN A 59 -14.30 -1.39 33.09
C GLN A 59 -15.63 -1.18 32.34
N VAL A 60 -16.14 -2.22 31.64
CA VAL A 60 -17.40 -2.11 30.86
C VAL A 60 -18.59 -1.91 31.73
N ALA A 61 -19.34 -0.83 31.53
CA ALA A 61 -20.60 -0.53 32.16
C ALA A 61 -21.82 -0.66 31.21
N SER A 62 -21.59 -0.52 29.91
CA SER A 62 -22.60 -0.71 28.85
C SER A 62 -22.00 -1.15 27.55
N VAL A 63 -22.84 -1.75 26.70
CA VAL A 63 -22.45 -2.11 25.30
C VAL A 63 -23.55 -1.62 24.37
N GLU A 64 -23.15 -0.87 23.36
CA GLU A 64 -24.02 -0.44 22.28
C GLU A 64 -23.69 -1.20 21.02
N VAL A 65 -24.69 -1.54 20.22
CA VAL A 65 -24.52 -2.27 18.98
C VAL A 65 -25.20 -1.56 17.81
N THR A 66 -24.62 -1.69 16.64
CA THR A 66 -25.17 -1.23 15.36
C THR A 66 -25.12 -2.41 14.40
N ALA A 67 -26.30 -2.96 14.03
CA ALA A 67 -26.40 -4.01 13.03
C ALA A 67 -26.11 -3.43 11.63
N THR A 68 -25.46 -4.22 10.79
CA THR A 68 -25.14 -3.89 9.40
C THR A 68 -25.66 -4.96 8.46
N ARG A 69 -25.72 -4.68 7.17
CA ARG A 69 -26.20 -5.63 6.16
C ARG A 69 -25.16 -6.69 5.81
N SER A 70 -23.88 -6.37 5.95
CA SER A 70 -22.77 -7.28 5.64
C SER A 70 -21.58 -7.07 6.56
N GLU A 71 -20.64 -8.00 6.53
CA GLU A 71 -19.37 -7.90 7.27
C GLU A 71 -18.47 -6.79 6.70
N ALA A 72 -18.51 -6.55 5.40
CA ALA A 72 -17.78 -5.45 4.77
C ALA A 72 -18.29 -4.08 5.22
N GLU A 73 -19.61 -3.92 5.36
CA GLU A 73 -20.20 -2.70 5.93
C GLU A 73 -19.80 -2.53 7.41
N ALA A 74 -19.78 -3.62 8.18
CA ALA A 74 -19.30 -3.60 9.56
C ALA A 74 -17.83 -3.19 9.66
N LEU A 75 -16.97 -3.66 8.75
CA LEU A 75 -15.55 -3.31 8.68
C LEU A 75 -15.35 -1.80 8.47
N ILE A 76 -16.08 -1.22 7.52
CA ILE A 76 -16.03 0.21 7.22
C ILE A 76 -16.50 1.04 8.42
N LEU A 77 -17.63 0.65 9.02
CA LEU A 77 -18.19 1.34 10.18
C LEU A 77 -17.26 1.27 11.39
N GLU A 78 -16.71 0.09 11.70
CA GLU A 78 -15.73 -0.10 12.76
C GLU A 78 -14.54 0.84 12.60
N ASN A 79 -13.94 0.87 11.41
CA ASN A 79 -12.78 1.69 11.13
C ASN A 79 -13.09 3.20 11.29
N ASN A 80 -14.24 3.66 10.80
CA ASN A 80 -14.69 5.05 10.99
C ASN A 80 -14.86 5.41 12.49
N LEU A 81 -15.45 4.50 13.27
CA LEU A 81 -15.63 4.70 14.70
C LEU A 81 -14.30 4.69 15.47
N ILE A 82 -13.38 3.76 15.13
CA ILE A 82 -12.03 3.72 15.72
C ILE A 82 -11.29 5.03 15.45
N LYS A 83 -11.33 5.56 14.22
CA LYS A 83 -10.68 6.81 13.85
C LYS A 83 -11.27 8.02 14.59
N THR A 84 -12.59 8.07 14.68
CA THR A 84 -13.30 9.21 15.28
C THR A 84 -13.19 9.20 16.81
N LEU A 85 -13.35 8.03 17.41
CA LEU A 85 -13.44 7.89 18.89
C LEU A 85 -12.10 7.60 19.55
N THR A 86 -11.12 7.12 18.78
CA THR A 86 -9.77 6.74 19.27
C THR A 86 -9.81 5.95 20.59
N PRO A 87 -10.52 4.80 20.67
CA PRO A 87 -10.78 4.12 21.91
C PRO A 87 -9.51 3.60 22.57
N LYS A 88 -9.44 3.65 23.91
CA LYS A 88 -8.24 3.30 24.68
C LYS A 88 -7.74 1.87 24.47
N PHE A 89 -8.66 0.93 24.23
CA PHE A 89 -8.32 -0.50 24.08
C PHE A 89 -8.29 -0.98 22.64
N ASN A 90 -8.49 -0.12 21.64
CA ASN A 90 -8.19 -0.47 20.26
C ASN A 90 -6.70 -0.28 19.96
N ILE A 91 -6.16 -1.16 19.14
CA ILE A 91 -4.86 -0.94 18.51
C ILE A 91 -5.06 0.11 17.43
N LEU A 92 -4.22 1.15 17.41
CA LEU A 92 -4.37 2.26 16.47
C LEU A 92 -3.13 2.34 15.60
N PHE A 93 -3.34 2.37 14.30
CA PHE A 93 -2.33 2.74 13.33
C PHE A 93 -2.62 4.15 12.83
N ARG A 94 -1.80 5.11 13.27
CA ARG A 94 -1.89 6.49 12.77
C ARG A 94 -1.00 6.61 11.54
N ASP A 95 -1.60 6.79 10.40
CA ASP A 95 -0.91 7.20 9.19
C ASP A 95 -1.13 8.70 9.00
N ASP A 96 -0.32 9.51 9.70
CA ASP A 96 -0.42 10.98 9.68
C ASP A 96 0.01 11.59 8.34
N LYS A 97 0.56 10.76 7.44
CA LYS A 97 1.07 11.22 6.15
C LYS A 97 0.45 10.40 5.03
N SER A 98 -0.21 11.09 4.10
CA SER A 98 -0.65 10.48 2.85
C SER A 98 0.51 9.78 2.14
N TYR A 99 0.23 8.65 1.49
CA TYR A 99 1.22 7.96 0.68
C TYR A 99 1.71 8.86 -0.46
N PRO A 100 2.98 8.76 -0.84
CA PRO A 100 3.48 9.48 -2.00
C PRO A 100 3.09 8.76 -3.31
N TYR A 101 2.96 9.57 -4.36
CA TYR A 101 2.63 9.16 -5.72
C TYR A 101 3.62 9.75 -6.71
N ILE A 102 3.68 9.16 -7.90
CA ILE A 102 4.23 9.79 -9.08
C ILE A 102 3.10 10.50 -9.81
N GLU A 103 3.31 11.76 -10.14
CA GLU A 103 2.40 12.59 -10.93
C GLU A 103 2.94 12.73 -12.36
N LEU A 104 2.06 12.56 -13.34
CA LEU A 104 2.24 13.07 -14.71
C LEU A 104 1.27 14.23 -14.91
N SER A 105 1.82 15.43 -15.10
CA SER A 105 1.03 16.65 -15.24
C SER A 105 0.13 16.64 -16.48
N ALA A 106 -0.88 17.51 -16.50
CA ALA A 106 -1.84 17.64 -17.60
C ALA A 106 -1.33 18.45 -18.80
N ASP A 107 -0.07 18.89 -18.78
CA ASP A 107 0.53 19.71 -19.83
C ASP A 107 0.65 18.98 -21.18
N ALA A 108 0.80 19.72 -22.27
CA ALA A 108 1.05 19.16 -23.61
C ALA A 108 2.31 18.29 -23.66
N CYS A 109 3.35 18.69 -22.91
CA CYS A 109 4.52 17.86 -22.61
C CYS A 109 4.52 17.57 -21.10
N PRO A 110 3.88 16.46 -20.64
CA PRO A 110 3.74 16.15 -19.23
C PRO A 110 5.07 16.13 -18.48
N ARG A 111 5.05 16.69 -17.28
CA ARG A 111 6.14 16.61 -16.32
C ARG A 111 5.94 15.38 -15.44
N ILE A 112 7.00 14.65 -15.15
CA ILE A 112 6.99 13.64 -14.09
C ILE A 112 7.47 14.27 -12.79
N ALA A 113 6.71 14.10 -11.72
CA ALA A 113 6.98 14.72 -10.41
C ALA A 113 6.59 13.82 -9.24
N PHE A 114 7.20 14.12 -8.09
CA PHE A 114 6.76 13.59 -6.80
C PHE A 114 5.48 14.33 -6.37
N HIS A 115 4.48 13.57 -5.95
CA HIS A 115 3.24 14.13 -5.42
C HIS A 115 2.88 13.52 -4.06
N ARG A 116 2.28 14.35 -3.21
CA ARG A 116 1.68 13.93 -1.94
C ARG A 116 0.56 14.91 -1.59
N GLY A 117 -0.60 14.39 -1.22
CA GLY A 117 -1.77 15.21 -0.83
C GLY A 117 -2.94 15.03 -1.79
N SER A 118 -3.71 16.09 -1.98
CA SER A 118 -4.89 16.10 -2.85
C SER A 118 -4.51 15.98 -4.33
N PHE A 119 -5.34 15.31 -5.11
CA PHE A 119 -5.13 15.11 -6.54
C PHE A 119 -5.73 16.27 -7.35
N ASP A 120 -4.95 16.79 -8.28
CA ASP A 120 -5.40 17.82 -9.21
C ASP A 120 -6.17 17.22 -10.39
N LYS A 121 -7.22 17.91 -10.85
CA LYS A 121 -8.00 17.49 -12.01
C LYS A 121 -7.15 17.53 -13.28
N GLY A 122 -7.15 16.41 -14.02
CA GLY A 122 -6.46 16.28 -15.30
C GLY A 122 -5.04 15.72 -15.22
N ALA A 123 -4.36 15.80 -14.08
CA ALA A 123 -3.11 15.08 -13.86
C ALA A 123 -3.36 13.58 -13.64
N ARG A 124 -2.35 12.77 -13.92
CA ARG A 124 -2.39 11.31 -13.73
C ARG A 124 -1.47 10.92 -12.60
N TYR A 125 -1.95 10.08 -11.70
CA TYR A 125 -1.23 9.67 -10.49
C TYR A 125 -1.00 8.17 -10.49
N PHE A 126 0.20 7.77 -10.11
CA PHE A 126 0.63 6.37 -10.04
C PHE A 126 1.16 6.07 -8.64
N GLY A 127 0.65 5.05 -8.02
CA GLY A 127 0.94 4.67 -6.65
C GLY A 127 -0.26 3.96 -6.00
N PRO A 128 -0.32 3.90 -4.68
CA PRO A 128 0.61 4.50 -3.70
C PRO A 128 1.99 3.84 -3.69
N PHE A 129 3.01 4.61 -3.29
CA PHE A 129 4.34 4.10 -3.00
C PHE A 129 4.56 4.01 -1.48
N PRO A 130 5.34 3.05 -0.99
CA PRO A 130 5.52 2.87 0.46
C PRO A 130 6.23 4.03 1.13
N ASN A 131 7.15 4.70 0.42
CA ASN A 131 7.92 5.81 0.96
C ASN A 131 8.39 6.78 -0.14
N SER A 132 8.90 7.96 0.27
CA SER A 132 9.35 9.01 -0.66
C SER A 132 10.59 8.61 -1.47
N GLN A 133 11.44 7.75 -0.92
CA GLN A 133 12.64 7.28 -1.59
C GLN A 133 12.27 6.41 -2.81
N ALA A 134 11.31 5.51 -2.65
CA ALA A 134 10.80 4.65 -3.72
C ALA A 134 10.26 5.47 -4.91
N VAL A 135 9.57 6.58 -4.63
CA VAL A 135 9.10 7.49 -5.69
C VAL A 135 10.27 8.14 -6.43
N ARG A 136 11.25 8.68 -5.69
CA ARG A 136 12.42 9.34 -6.28
C ARG A 136 13.24 8.38 -7.15
N GLU A 137 13.49 7.18 -6.67
CA GLU A 137 14.18 6.13 -7.42
C GLU A 137 13.43 5.75 -8.69
N SER A 138 12.10 5.65 -8.62
CA SER A 138 11.25 5.38 -9.77
C SER A 138 11.27 6.53 -10.77
N ILE A 139 11.24 7.79 -10.34
CA ILE A 139 11.37 8.96 -11.21
C ILE A 139 12.75 8.95 -11.90
N HIS A 140 13.83 8.70 -11.17
CA HIS A 140 15.18 8.62 -11.76
C HIS A 140 15.30 7.49 -12.79
N LEU A 141 14.64 6.36 -12.53
CA LEU A 141 14.58 5.26 -13.48
C LEU A 141 13.84 5.65 -14.76
N LEU A 142 12.65 6.24 -14.62
CA LEU A 142 11.84 6.69 -15.77
C LEU A 142 12.53 7.78 -16.59
N GLN A 143 13.25 8.71 -15.95
CA GLN A 143 14.09 9.68 -16.65
C GLN A 143 15.20 9.01 -17.46
N ARG A 144 15.82 7.96 -16.93
CA ARG A 144 16.89 7.25 -17.63
C ARG A 144 16.39 6.44 -18.82
N ILE A 145 15.18 5.87 -18.73
CA ILE A 145 14.62 5.03 -19.79
C ILE A 145 13.85 5.85 -20.81
N PHE A 146 12.94 6.74 -20.36
CA PHE A 146 11.98 7.45 -21.21
C PHE A 146 12.31 8.94 -21.39
N LEU A 147 13.39 9.44 -20.80
CA LEU A 147 13.88 10.81 -20.94
C LEU A 147 12.84 11.90 -20.66
N LEU A 148 11.93 11.65 -19.70
CA LEU A 148 10.85 12.57 -19.35
C LEU A 148 11.38 13.79 -18.57
N ARG A 149 10.77 14.95 -18.82
CA ARG A 149 11.09 16.18 -18.09
C ARG A 149 10.59 16.15 -16.65
N THR A 150 11.35 16.76 -15.75
CA THR A 150 10.97 16.97 -14.33
C THR A 150 10.89 18.45 -13.95
N CYS A 151 11.28 19.36 -14.86
CA CYS A 151 11.32 20.79 -14.59
C CYS A 151 9.92 21.40 -14.47
N GLU A 152 9.80 22.43 -13.62
CA GLU A 152 8.60 23.23 -13.45
C GLU A 152 8.21 23.95 -14.76
N ASN A 153 6.91 24.24 -14.92
CA ASN A 153 6.40 24.88 -16.14
C ASN A 153 6.99 26.27 -16.37
N SER A 154 7.27 27.04 -15.32
CA SER A 154 7.97 28.31 -15.40
C SER A 154 9.37 28.18 -15.99
N VAL A 155 10.11 27.13 -15.62
CA VAL A 155 11.42 26.82 -16.17
C VAL A 155 11.31 26.31 -17.61
N TYR A 156 10.33 25.45 -17.89
CA TYR A 156 10.08 24.86 -19.20
C TYR A 156 9.81 25.94 -20.26
N GLN A 157 8.92 26.87 -19.96
CA GLN A 157 8.48 27.92 -20.89
C GLN A 157 9.56 28.97 -21.19
N ASN A 158 10.50 29.19 -20.28
CA ASN A 158 11.53 30.22 -20.39
C ASN A 158 12.91 29.70 -20.81
N ARG A 159 13.00 28.45 -21.32
CA ARG A 159 14.27 27.88 -21.79
C ARG A 159 14.60 28.29 -23.24
N SER A 160 15.82 28.76 -23.46
CA SER A 160 16.37 29.05 -24.77
C SER A 160 17.43 28.04 -25.22
N ARG A 161 17.93 27.19 -24.31
CA ARG A 161 18.91 26.13 -24.56
C ARG A 161 18.65 24.90 -23.70
N PRO A 162 19.10 23.68 -24.15
CA PRO A 162 18.99 22.47 -23.37
C PRO A 162 19.68 22.61 -22.00
N CYS A 163 19.08 22.01 -20.97
CA CYS A 163 19.69 22.00 -19.63
C CYS A 163 20.61 20.79 -19.45
N LEU A 164 21.26 20.73 -18.28
CA LEU A 164 22.15 19.63 -17.90
C LEU A 164 21.49 18.26 -18.00
N LEU A 165 20.20 18.13 -17.66
CA LEU A 165 19.48 16.85 -17.76
C LEU A 165 19.46 16.30 -19.18
N HIS A 166 19.38 17.15 -20.19
CA HIS A 166 19.52 16.73 -21.60
C HIS A 166 20.93 16.25 -21.89
N GLN A 167 21.95 17.02 -21.46
CA GLN A 167 23.35 16.68 -21.70
C GLN A 167 23.75 15.32 -21.10
N ILE A 168 23.21 14.99 -19.92
CA ILE A 168 23.45 13.70 -19.25
C ILE A 168 22.41 12.61 -19.62
N ARG A 169 21.64 12.81 -20.70
CA ARG A 169 20.63 11.88 -21.22
C ARG A 169 19.59 11.47 -20.19
N ARG A 170 19.00 12.46 -19.52
CA ARG A 170 17.90 12.29 -18.56
C ARG A 170 16.63 13.01 -18.98
N CYS A 171 16.67 13.78 -20.07
CA CYS A 171 15.53 14.51 -20.62
C CYS A 171 15.74 14.67 -22.13
N SER A 172 14.69 14.52 -22.91
CA SER A 172 14.67 14.69 -24.36
C SER A 172 14.62 16.17 -24.82
N ALA A 173 14.60 17.12 -23.87
CA ALA A 173 14.55 18.57 -24.08
C ALA A 173 13.37 19.07 -24.95
N PRO A 174 12.12 18.73 -24.64
CA PRO A 174 10.95 19.23 -25.35
C PRO A 174 10.79 20.76 -25.24
N CYS A 175 11.39 21.37 -24.21
CA CYS A 175 11.35 22.82 -23.97
C CYS A 175 12.02 23.66 -25.06
N VAL A 176 12.93 23.08 -25.86
CA VAL A 176 13.65 23.75 -26.97
C VAL A 176 13.44 23.03 -28.29
N GLY A 177 12.42 22.16 -28.37
CA GLY A 177 12.03 21.50 -29.62
C GLY A 177 12.97 20.43 -30.15
N LEU A 178 13.84 19.84 -29.30
CA LEU A 178 14.73 18.75 -29.70
C LEU A 178 14.03 17.41 -29.87
N ILE A 179 12.81 17.32 -29.44
CA ILE A 179 11.87 16.19 -29.67
C ILE A 179 10.53 16.77 -30.09
N SER A 180 9.83 16.08 -31.01
CA SER A 180 8.48 16.47 -31.39
C SER A 180 7.48 16.20 -30.25
N ALA A 181 6.38 16.95 -30.22
CA ALA A 181 5.31 16.73 -29.24
C ALA A 181 4.71 15.32 -29.36
N ALA A 182 4.64 14.77 -30.59
CA ALA A 182 4.11 13.44 -30.85
C ALA A 182 5.05 12.34 -30.31
N ASP A 183 6.36 12.47 -30.53
CA ASP A 183 7.35 11.51 -30.04
C ASP A 183 7.43 11.57 -28.50
N TYR A 184 7.42 12.78 -27.91
CA TYR A 184 7.38 12.93 -26.46
C TYR A 184 6.13 12.31 -25.85
N ALA A 185 4.96 12.47 -26.48
CA ALA A 185 3.74 11.83 -26.04
C ALA A 185 3.80 10.29 -26.16
N ALA A 186 4.56 9.75 -27.11
CA ALA A 186 4.80 8.31 -27.21
C ALA A 186 5.66 7.81 -26.03
N ASP A 187 6.73 8.53 -25.67
CA ASP A 187 7.57 8.22 -24.51
C ASP A 187 6.76 8.27 -23.20
N VAL A 188 5.88 9.26 -23.05
CA VAL A 188 4.96 9.37 -21.91
C VAL A 188 4.03 8.15 -21.82
N ARG A 189 3.46 7.70 -22.95
CA ARG A 189 2.59 6.50 -22.97
C ARG A 189 3.34 5.23 -22.56
N LEU A 190 4.59 5.06 -23.01
CA LEU A 190 5.44 3.94 -22.59
C LEU A 190 5.74 3.98 -21.09
N ALA A 191 6.04 5.17 -20.56
CA ALA A 191 6.26 5.36 -19.13
C ALA A 191 5.00 5.04 -18.29
N GLU A 192 3.80 5.39 -18.78
CA GLU A 192 2.54 5.00 -18.14
C GLU A 192 2.31 3.49 -18.13
N LEU A 193 2.57 2.82 -19.23
CA LEU A 193 2.49 1.36 -19.30
C LEU A 193 3.44 0.71 -18.30
N PHE A 194 4.66 1.23 -18.22
CA PHE A 194 5.65 0.77 -17.24
C PHE A 194 5.15 0.96 -15.80
N LEU A 195 4.61 2.14 -15.47
CA LEU A 195 4.07 2.45 -14.14
C LEU A 195 2.84 1.60 -13.78
N LYS A 196 2.09 1.14 -14.80
CA LYS A 196 0.96 0.21 -14.65
C LYS A 196 1.39 -1.27 -14.57
N GLY A 197 2.70 -1.56 -14.53
CA GLY A 197 3.22 -2.92 -14.47
C GLY A 197 3.19 -3.68 -15.80
N ARG A 198 2.81 -3.05 -16.93
CA ARG A 198 2.72 -3.68 -18.26
C ARG A 198 4.08 -3.71 -18.95
N HIS A 199 5.07 -4.30 -18.31
CA HIS A 199 6.48 -4.25 -18.75
C HIS A 199 6.71 -5.00 -20.06
N GLY A 200 6.05 -6.14 -20.26
CA GLY A 200 6.12 -6.92 -21.50
C GLY A 200 5.68 -6.09 -22.71
N GLU A 201 4.52 -5.40 -22.60
CA GLU A 201 4.01 -4.55 -23.65
C GLU A 201 4.95 -3.37 -23.99
N VAL A 202 5.64 -2.82 -22.99
CA VAL A 202 6.65 -1.76 -23.22
C VAL A 202 7.81 -2.30 -24.05
N VAL A 203 8.32 -3.49 -23.71
CA VAL A 203 9.41 -4.14 -24.45
C VAL A 203 8.98 -4.46 -25.88
N ASP A 204 7.78 -5.00 -26.07
CA ASP A 204 7.23 -5.33 -27.40
C ASP A 204 7.11 -4.09 -28.27
N ARG A 205 6.52 -3.00 -27.78
CA ARG A 205 6.39 -1.74 -28.52
C ARG A 205 7.72 -1.10 -28.88
N LEU A 206 8.68 -1.13 -27.96
CA LEU A 206 10.04 -0.63 -28.26
C LEU A 206 10.74 -1.51 -29.29
N THR A 207 10.53 -2.82 -29.27
CA THR A 207 11.10 -3.76 -30.25
C THR A 207 10.51 -3.55 -31.64
N GLU A 208 9.19 -3.37 -31.74
CA GLU A 208 8.51 -3.03 -33.00
C GLU A 208 9.02 -1.69 -33.56
N ALA A 209 9.15 -0.66 -32.72
CA ALA A 209 9.67 0.63 -33.14
C ALA A 209 11.13 0.51 -33.62
N MET A 210 11.98 -0.23 -32.89
CA MET A 210 13.35 -0.49 -33.28
C MET A 210 13.45 -1.16 -34.66
N GLN A 211 12.63 -2.20 -34.89
CA GLN A 211 12.60 -2.89 -36.18
C GLN A 211 12.14 -1.97 -37.30
N SER A 212 11.09 -1.18 -37.08
CA SER A 212 10.57 -0.22 -38.08
C SER A 212 11.63 0.84 -38.47
N GLU A 213 12.38 1.36 -37.50
CA GLU A 213 13.47 2.32 -37.81
C GLU A 213 14.65 1.65 -38.51
N ALA A 214 14.96 0.38 -38.22
CA ALA A 214 15.96 -0.40 -38.94
C ALA A 214 15.56 -0.65 -40.40
N ASP A 215 14.30 -1.01 -40.65
CA ASP A 215 13.75 -1.23 -41.98
C ASP A 215 13.77 0.07 -42.84
N ARG A 216 13.66 1.22 -42.18
CA ARG A 216 13.83 2.56 -42.80
C ARG A 216 15.28 3.01 -42.95
N LEU A 217 16.24 2.15 -42.62
CA LEU A 217 17.67 2.43 -42.60
C LEU A 217 18.11 3.56 -41.65
N GLN A 218 17.27 3.83 -40.61
CA GLN A 218 17.55 4.82 -39.56
C GLN A 218 18.30 4.15 -38.40
N PHE A 219 19.52 3.69 -38.67
CA PHE A 219 20.28 2.83 -37.74
C PHE A 219 20.65 3.52 -36.43
N GLU A 220 20.85 4.84 -36.39
CA GLU A 220 21.12 5.57 -35.15
C GLU A 220 19.91 5.55 -34.20
N LYS A 221 18.70 5.74 -34.76
CA LYS A 221 17.47 5.65 -33.98
C LYS A 221 17.20 4.23 -33.51
N ALA A 222 17.39 3.24 -34.37
CA ALA A 222 17.28 1.83 -34.02
C ALA A 222 18.26 1.45 -32.90
N ALA A 223 19.51 1.95 -32.95
CA ALA A 223 20.50 1.74 -31.89
C ALA A 223 20.06 2.38 -30.55
N THR A 224 19.47 3.57 -30.59
CA THR A 224 18.95 4.25 -29.40
C THR A 224 17.84 3.42 -28.74
N LEU A 225 16.89 2.92 -29.54
CA LEU A 225 15.80 2.06 -29.06
C LEU A 225 16.32 0.72 -28.51
N ARG A 226 17.32 0.10 -29.16
CA ARG A 226 17.98 -1.10 -28.64
C ARG A 226 18.60 -0.85 -27.26
N ASP A 227 19.28 0.26 -27.08
CA ASP A 227 19.94 0.60 -25.82
C ASP A 227 18.92 0.92 -24.73
N GLN A 228 17.76 1.49 -25.10
CA GLN A 228 16.61 1.70 -24.22
C GLN A 228 16.00 0.36 -23.77
N ILE A 229 15.78 -0.59 -24.70
CA ILE A 229 15.33 -1.95 -24.41
C ILE A 229 16.30 -2.64 -23.46
N ARG A 230 17.60 -2.58 -23.72
CA ARG A 230 18.63 -3.18 -22.86
C ARG A 230 18.61 -2.57 -21.46
N SER A 231 18.45 -1.26 -21.34
CA SER A 231 18.36 -0.57 -20.05
C SER A 231 17.12 -1.03 -19.27
N LEU A 232 15.99 -1.16 -19.96
CA LEU A 232 14.75 -1.65 -19.38
C LEU A 232 14.89 -3.11 -18.91
N GLN A 233 15.42 -3.98 -19.78
CA GLN A 233 15.65 -5.39 -19.46
C GLN A 233 16.62 -5.57 -18.28
N ASN A 234 17.69 -4.80 -18.21
CA ASN A 234 18.62 -4.84 -17.06
C ASN A 234 17.96 -4.45 -15.76
N VAL A 235 17.03 -3.49 -15.78
CA VAL A 235 16.24 -3.12 -14.60
C VAL A 235 15.27 -4.23 -14.23
N LEU A 236 14.55 -4.76 -15.21
CA LEU A 236 13.65 -5.88 -15.03
C LEU A 236 14.42 -7.13 -14.56
N HIS A 237 15.56 -7.47 -15.15
CA HIS A 237 16.37 -8.63 -14.74
C HIS A 237 16.89 -8.54 -13.31
N ARG A 238 17.32 -7.39 -12.85
CA ARG A 238 17.72 -7.20 -11.45
C ARG A 238 16.56 -7.36 -10.47
N GLN A 239 15.33 -7.15 -10.94
CA GLN A 239 14.09 -7.29 -10.18
C GLN A 239 13.37 -8.62 -10.48
N TYR A 240 13.54 -9.20 -11.69
CA TYR A 240 12.95 -10.46 -12.15
C TYR A 240 13.60 -11.72 -11.58
N VAL A 241 14.77 -11.61 -10.98
CA VAL A 241 15.28 -12.70 -10.12
C VAL A 241 14.29 -12.96 -8.98
N GLU A 242 13.33 -12.03 -8.76
CA GLU A 242 12.36 -12.10 -7.68
C GLU A 242 10.94 -12.47 -8.10
N SER A 243 10.49 -12.28 -9.36
CA SER A 243 9.14 -12.69 -9.80
C SER A 243 9.02 -12.93 -11.30
N ALA A 244 8.66 -14.15 -11.69
CA ALA A 244 8.37 -14.51 -13.08
C ALA A 244 6.97 -14.05 -13.56
N ARG A 245 6.21 -13.31 -12.72
CA ARG A 245 4.85 -12.87 -13.00
C ARG A 245 4.67 -11.37 -12.73
N GLU A 246 3.97 -10.69 -13.62
CA GLU A 246 3.53 -9.29 -13.44
C GLU A 246 2.36 -9.26 -12.44
N GLU A 247 2.63 -9.47 -11.16
CA GLU A 247 1.62 -9.53 -10.11
C GLU A 247 1.74 -8.35 -9.14
N ASP A 248 0.60 -7.91 -8.63
CA ASP A 248 0.50 -6.97 -7.53
C ASP A 248 0.34 -7.75 -6.23
N VAL A 249 1.30 -7.60 -5.33
CA VAL A 249 1.35 -8.30 -4.04
C VAL A 249 1.78 -7.33 -2.95
N ASP A 250 1.08 -7.34 -1.82
CA ASP A 250 1.57 -6.75 -0.58
C ASP A 250 2.15 -7.84 0.31
N ILE A 251 3.22 -7.51 1.04
CA ILE A 251 3.87 -8.39 1.99
C ILE A 251 3.78 -7.69 3.35
N VAL A 252 3.05 -8.31 4.28
CA VAL A 252 2.79 -7.72 5.60
C VAL A 252 3.32 -8.65 6.67
N ALA A 253 4.33 -8.20 7.41
CA ALA A 253 4.96 -8.95 8.49
C ALA A 253 4.77 -8.25 9.83
N ALA A 254 4.15 -8.93 10.79
CA ALA A 254 4.06 -8.50 12.18
C ALA A 254 5.22 -9.11 12.98
N VAL A 255 5.99 -8.27 13.66
CA VAL A 255 7.13 -8.69 14.48
C VAL A 255 7.06 -8.00 15.84
N ALA A 256 7.19 -8.79 16.90
CA ALA A 256 7.36 -8.29 18.25
C ALA A 256 8.77 -8.65 18.74
N ASP A 257 9.52 -7.65 19.18
CA ASP A 257 10.85 -7.83 19.76
C ASP A 257 11.12 -6.71 20.77
N ARG A 258 11.85 -7.01 21.86
CA ARG A 258 12.25 -6.05 22.90
C ARG A 258 11.09 -5.21 23.47
N GLY A 259 9.90 -5.78 23.55
CA GLY A 259 8.71 -5.09 24.04
C GLY A 259 8.10 -4.08 23.06
N LEU A 260 8.60 -4.02 21.84
CA LEU A 260 8.05 -3.24 20.73
C LEU A 260 7.38 -4.18 19.72
N LEU A 261 6.32 -3.70 19.13
CA LEU A 261 5.61 -4.38 18.05
C LEU A 261 5.61 -3.48 16.82
N VAL A 262 5.87 -4.06 15.66
CA VAL A 262 5.89 -3.34 14.37
C VAL A 262 5.24 -4.19 13.30
N ILE A 263 4.55 -3.54 12.37
CA ILE A 263 4.10 -4.11 11.11
C ILE A 263 5.00 -3.54 10.01
N ASN A 264 5.71 -4.41 9.30
CA ASN A 264 6.40 -4.04 8.07
C ASN A 264 5.49 -4.34 6.88
N HIS A 265 5.23 -3.35 6.07
CA HIS A 265 4.39 -3.43 4.88
C HIS A 265 5.23 -3.13 3.64
N ALA A 266 5.50 -4.13 2.83
CA ALA A 266 6.20 -4.02 1.56
C ALA A 266 5.22 -4.14 0.39
N MET A 267 5.49 -3.42 -0.69
CA MET A 267 4.63 -3.37 -1.88
C MET A 267 5.38 -3.87 -3.11
N VAL A 268 4.77 -4.84 -3.81
CA VAL A 268 5.19 -5.31 -5.14
C VAL A 268 4.10 -4.94 -6.13
N ARG A 269 4.49 -4.28 -7.23
CA ARG A 269 3.56 -3.86 -8.28
C ARG A 269 4.14 -4.23 -9.65
N GLY A 270 3.34 -4.97 -10.44
CA GLY A 270 3.81 -5.52 -11.72
C GLY A 270 5.06 -6.38 -11.55
N GLY A 271 5.18 -7.15 -10.48
CA GLY A 271 6.37 -7.95 -10.15
C GLY A 271 7.56 -7.14 -9.60
N ARG A 272 7.46 -5.81 -9.51
CA ARG A 272 8.53 -4.93 -9.02
C ARG A 272 8.33 -4.58 -7.54
N HIS A 273 9.34 -4.84 -6.73
CA HIS A 273 9.38 -4.40 -5.34
C HIS A 273 9.57 -2.88 -5.26
N LEU A 274 8.57 -2.18 -4.71
CA LEU A 274 8.58 -0.72 -4.58
C LEU A 274 9.24 -0.22 -3.29
N GLY A 275 9.56 -1.12 -2.37
CA GLY A 275 10.06 -0.80 -1.04
C GLY A 275 9.07 -1.16 0.05
N ASP A 276 9.38 -0.77 1.27
CA ASP A 276 8.60 -1.10 2.47
C ASP A 276 8.44 0.11 3.41
N LYS A 277 7.52 -0.02 4.34
CA LYS A 277 7.27 0.94 5.41
C LYS A 277 6.99 0.21 6.71
N ALA A 278 7.65 0.64 7.79
CA ALA A 278 7.39 0.17 9.13
C ALA A 278 6.29 1.02 9.79
N HIS A 279 5.30 0.34 10.38
CA HIS A 279 4.18 0.95 11.09
C HIS A 279 4.23 0.50 12.55
N PHE A 280 4.36 1.45 13.47
CA PHE A 280 4.34 1.20 14.91
C PHE A 280 2.94 1.47 15.45
N PRO A 281 2.24 0.45 15.98
CA PRO A 281 0.93 0.63 16.54
C PRO A 281 0.96 1.41 17.85
N GLN A 282 -0.07 2.21 18.10
CA GLN A 282 -0.34 2.80 19.39
C GLN A 282 -1.28 1.88 20.20
N ASN A 283 -1.26 2.01 21.51
CA ASN A 283 -2.06 1.19 22.42
C ASN A 283 -1.84 -0.33 22.24
N ALA A 284 -0.65 -0.77 21.88
CA ALA A 284 -0.32 -2.17 21.59
C ALA A 284 0.46 -2.87 22.73
N GLN A 285 0.44 -2.32 23.94
CA GLN A 285 1.09 -2.94 25.10
C GLN A 285 0.46 -4.30 25.38
N GLU A 286 1.29 -5.34 25.55
CA GLU A 286 0.86 -6.71 25.78
C GLU A 286 -0.09 -7.29 24.70
N CYS A 287 -0.01 -6.75 23.47
CA CYS A 287 -0.75 -7.25 22.32
C CYS A 287 -0.01 -8.40 21.65
N ALA A 288 -0.76 -9.41 21.22
CA ALA A 288 -0.22 -10.44 20.34
C ALA A 288 0.06 -9.86 18.94
N PRO A 289 1.13 -10.31 18.25
CA PRO A 289 1.41 -9.89 16.88
C PRO A 289 0.24 -10.14 15.91
N GLU A 290 -0.53 -11.21 16.15
CA GLU A 290 -1.72 -11.58 15.39
C GLU A 290 -2.80 -10.48 15.48
N ASP A 291 -3.08 -9.98 16.68
CA ASP A 291 -4.08 -8.92 16.90
C ASP A 291 -3.65 -7.62 16.20
N ALA A 292 -2.37 -7.30 16.23
CA ALA A 292 -1.84 -6.13 15.55
C ALA A 292 -1.87 -6.27 14.02
N LEU A 293 -1.58 -7.47 13.50
CA LEU A 293 -1.69 -7.75 12.07
C LEU A 293 -3.12 -7.55 11.58
N LEU A 294 -4.09 -8.12 12.30
CA LEU A 294 -5.50 -7.97 11.96
C LEU A 294 -5.94 -6.51 11.99
N ALA A 295 -5.59 -5.78 13.05
CA ALA A 295 -5.90 -4.36 13.17
C ALA A 295 -5.26 -3.51 12.06
N PHE A 296 -4.03 -3.85 11.63
CA PHE A 296 -3.37 -3.19 10.52
C PHE A 296 -4.11 -3.42 9.21
N LEU A 297 -4.41 -4.67 8.88
CA LEU A 297 -5.12 -5.01 7.64
C LEU A 297 -6.46 -4.27 7.55
N GLU A 298 -7.24 -4.26 8.63
CA GLU A 298 -8.53 -3.56 8.69
C GLU A 298 -8.38 -2.05 8.47
N GLN A 299 -7.48 -1.41 9.21
CA GLN A 299 -7.34 0.05 9.17
C GLN A 299 -6.65 0.54 7.92
N HIS A 300 -5.64 -0.21 7.42
CA HIS A 300 -4.89 0.16 6.23
C HIS A 300 -5.75 0.08 4.97
N TYR A 301 -6.39 -1.06 4.76
CA TYR A 301 -7.13 -1.29 3.52
C TYR A 301 -8.56 -0.71 3.51
N ALA A 302 -8.99 -0.08 4.59
CA ALA A 302 -10.20 0.74 4.56
C ALA A 302 -10.01 2.03 3.74
N ASP A 303 -8.77 2.56 3.67
CA ASP A 303 -8.46 3.82 3.00
C ASP A 303 -7.57 3.64 1.76
N HIS A 304 -6.99 2.45 1.56
CA HIS A 304 -6.00 2.20 0.51
C HIS A 304 -6.45 1.08 -0.43
N PRO A 305 -6.08 1.14 -1.71
CA PRO A 305 -6.36 0.06 -2.66
C PRO A 305 -5.77 -1.26 -2.19
N MET A 306 -6.55 -2.31 -2.23
CA MET A 306 -6.16 -3.66 -1.85
C MET A 306 -5.64 -4.42 -3.06
N PRO A 307 -4.43 -5.00 -3.03
CA PRO A 307 -3.94 -5.82 -4.11
C PRO A 307 -4.66 -7.18 -4.13
N PRO A 308 -4.64 -7.91 -5.25
CA PRO A 308 -5.25 -9.24 -5.35
C PRO A 308 -4.65 -10.27 -4.37
N ARG A 309 -3.40 -10.06 -3.96
CA ARG A 309 -2.68 -10.97 -3.05
C ARG A 309 -1.99 -10.21 -1.93
N ILE A 310 -2.09 -10.75 -0.73
CA ILE A 310 -1.41 -10.27 0.46
C ILE A 310 -0.71 -11.46 1.13
N LEU A 311 0.62 -11.42 1.20
CA LEU A 311 1.43 -12.42 1.90
C LEU A 311 1.61 -12.02 3.36
N LEU A 312 1.38 -12.96 4.24
CA LEU A 312 1.40 -12.76 5.70
C LEU A 312 2.40 -13.71 6.37
N ASN A 313 3.06 -13.24 7.42
CA ASN A 313 3.91 -14.10 8.24
C ASN A 313 3.14 -14.85 9.35
N LEU A 314 1.90 -14.48 9.60
CA LEU A 314 1.02 -15.11 10.60
C LEU A 314 -0.26 -15.59 9.93
N GLU A 315 -0.94 -16.51 10.60
CA GLU A 315 -2.25 -16.99 10.17
C GLU A 315 -3.34 -15.97 10.51
N VAL A 316 -4.31 -15.86 9.61
CA VAL A 316 -5.52 -15.05 9.79
C VAL A 316 -6.75 -15.95 9.65
N PRO A 317 -7.90 -15.57 10.23
CA PRO A 317 -9.13 -16.35 10.06
C PRO A 317 -9.50 -16.55 8.59
N ASP A 318 -9.96 -17.76 8.23
CA ASP A 318 -10.22 -18.15 6.83
C ASP A 318 -11.28 -17.29 6.13
N ASP A 319 -12.25 -16.74 6.88
CA ASP A 319 -13.34 -15.92 6.38
C ASP A 319 -12.92 -14.48 6.02
N TRP A 320 -11.73 -14.04 6.43
CA TRP A 320 -11.22 -12.69 6.16
C TRP A 320 -11.00 -12.41 4.68
N GLY A 321 -10.54 -13.41 3.93
CA GLY A 321 -10.38 -13.27 2.49
C GLY A 321 -11.68 -12.89 1.77
N ALA A 322 -12.79 -13.49 2.16
CA ALA A 322 -14.12 -13.19 1.61
C ALA A 322 -14.59 -11.78 1.98
N THR A 323 -14.42 -11.38 3.26
CA THR A 323 -14.79 -10.04 3.75
C THR A 323 -13.99 -8.94 3.04
N PHE A 324 -12.69 -9.15 2.85
CA PHE A 324 -11.84 -8.21 2.13
C PHE A 324 -12.14 -8.17 0.64
N ALA A 325 -12.46 -9.31 0.00
CA ALA A 325 -12.86 -9.35 -1.40
C ALA A 325 -14.18 -8.58 -1.64
N GLU A 326 -15.15 -8.71 -0.72
CA GLU A 326 -16.40 -7.93 -0.77
C GLU A 326 -16.12 -6.42 -0.64
N ALA A 327 -15.28 -6.02 0.30
CA ALA A 327 -14.90 -4.62 0.51
C ALA A 327 -14.10 -4.03 -0.66
N ALA A 328 -13.23 -4.82 -1.28
CA ALA A 328 -12.39 -4.42 -2.41
C ALA A 328 -13.13 -4.41 -3.76
N GLY A 329 -14.23 -5.15 -3.88
CA GLY A 329 -14.96 -5.34 -5.15
C GLY A 329 -14.24 -6.25 -6.15
N HIS A 330 -13.21 -7.00 -5.72
CA HIS A 330 -12.48 -8.00 -6.50
C HIS A 330 -11.94 -9.11 -5.60
N ALA A 331 -11.48 -10.21 -6.20
CA ALA A 331 -10.90 -11.32 -5.44
C ALA A 331 -9.61 -10.89 -4.71
N VAL A 332 -9.54 -11.19 -3.41
CA VAL A 332 -8.38 -10.95 -2.55
C VAL A 332 -7.99 -12.24 -1.86
N SER A 333 -6.70 -12.56 -1.90
CA SER A 333 -6.13 -13.73 -1.24
C SER A 333 -5.19 -13.31 -0.12
N LEU A 334 -5.55 -13.65 1.11
CA LEU A 334 -4.68 -13.54 2.29
C LEU A 334 -4.02 -14.90 2.50
N GLN A 335 -2.70 -14.99 2.40
CA GLN A 335 -2.03 -16.28 2.44
C GLN A 335 -0.61 -16.24 3.02
N ARG A 336 -0.19 -17.37 3.54
CA ARG A 336 1.21 -17.65 3.85
C ARG A 336 2.01 -17.92 2.57
N PRO A 337 3.34 -17.71 2.55
CA PRO A 337 4.16 -17.99 1.38
C PRO A 337 4.09 -19.45 0.98
N ARG A 338 3.93 -19.71 -0.33
CA ARG A 338 3.81 -21.07 -0.90
C ARG A 338 5.05 -21.55 -1.61
N ASN A 339 5.90 -20.63 -2.09
CA ASN A 339 7.12 -20.96 -2.82
C ASN A 339 8.35 -20.30 -2.17
N GLU A 340 9.53 -20.62 -2.70
CA GLU A 340 10.80 -20.13 -2.15
C GLU A 340 10.96 -18.60 -2.29
N MET A 341 10.52 -18.05 -3.40
CA MET A 341 10.56 -16.61 -3.66
C MET A 341 9.69 -15.84 -2.66
N GLU A 342 8.44 -16.28 -2.45
CA GLU A 342 7.53 -15.65 -1.48
C GLU A 342 8.08 -15.74 -0.05
N ARG A 343 8.74 -16.86 0.29
CA ARG A 343 9.44 -17.01 1.58
C ARG A 343 10.59 -16.03 1.71
N ALA A 344 11.36 -15.81 0.63
CA ALA A 344 12.45 -14.84 0.62
C ALA A 344 11.92 -13.39 0.79
N TRP A 345 10.85 -13.01 0.12
CA TRP A 345 10.21 -11.72 0.31
C TRP A 345 9.75 -11.50 1.75
N LEU A 346 9.10 -12.49 2.33
CA LEU A 346 8.62 -12.40 3.71
C LEU A 346 9.79 -12.31 4.71
N ALA A 347 10.85 -13.07 4.49
CA ALA A 347 12.06 -13.01 5.32
C ALA A 347 12.72 -11.62 5.28
N VAL A 348 12.72 -10.96 4.12
CA VAL A 348 13.20 -9.57 3.99
C VAL A 348 12.30 -8.61 4.78
N ALA A 349 10.97 -8.74 4.67
CA ALA A 349 10.03 -7.91 5.42
C ALA A 349 10.18 -8.09 6.92
N GLU A 350 10.33 -9.31 7.41
CA GLU A 350 10.60 -9.58 8.84
C GLU A 350 11.93 -9.01 9.32
N ARG A 351 12.98 -9.12 8.50
CA ARG A 351 14.29 -8.52 8.82
C ARG A 351 14.20 -7.01 8.91
N ASN A 352 13.51 -6.36 7.95
CA ASN A 352 13.31 -4.91 7.96
C ASN A 352 12.45 -4.46 9.16
N ALA A 353 11.48 -5.27 9.58
CA ALA A 353 10.73 -5.05 10.80
C ALA A 353 11.64 -5.02 12.03
N ARG A 354 12.56 -5.99 12.16
CA ARG A 354 13.53 -6.02 13.27
C ARG A 354 14.48 -4.83 13.26
N LEU A 355 14.99 -4.46 12.09
CA LEU A 355 15.82 -3.26 11.93
C LEU A 355 15.09 -1.98 12.34
N ALA A 356 13.80 -1.86 12.01
CA ALA A 356 12.97 -0.75 12.43
C ALA A 356 12.79 -0.70 13.95
N ILE A 357 12.60 -1.84 14.62
CA ILE A 357 12.57 -1.94 16.09
C ILE A 357 13.89 -1.49 16.70
N GLU A 358 15.02 -1.94 16.17
CA GLU A 358 16.35 -1.53 16.65
C GLU A 358 16.56 -0.02 16.51
N ALA A 359 16.21 0.55 15.37
CA ALA A 359 16.29 1.98 15.13
C ALA A 359 15.40 2.79 16.10
N GLN A 360 14.18 2.31 16.36
CA GLN A 360 13.25 2.92 17.31
C GLN A 360 13.77 2.83 18.76
N ALA A 361 14.38 1.71 19.12
CA ALA A 361 14.93 1.50 20.46
C ALA A 361 16.16 2.40 20.75
N MET A 362 16.92 2.76 19.72
CA MET A 362 18.07 3.69 19.84
C MET A 362 17.66 5.16 19.97
N GLN A 363 16.41 5.50 19.62
CA GLN A 363 15.88 6.88 19.68
C GLN A 363 15.18 7.20 21.02
N LYS A 364 14.93 6.19 21.85
CA LYS A 364 14.38 6.32 23.22
C LYS A 364 15.49 6.32 24.26
#